data_8efee06f344bcbbdfd17946477d5b6b2
#
_entry.id   8efee06f344bcbbdfd17946477d5b6b2
#
_cell.length_a   1.000
_cell.length_b   1.000
_cell.length_c   1.000
_cell.angle_alpha   90.00
_cell.angle_beta   90.00
_cell.angle_gamma   90.00
#
_symmetry.space_group_name_H-M   'P 1'
#
loop_
_entity.id
_entity.type
_entity.pdbx_description
1 polymer ?
#
loop_
_entity_poly.entity_id
_entity_poly.type
_entity_poly.pdbx_seq_one_letter_code
_entity_poly.pdbx_strand_id
1 'polypeptide(L)'
;MWSPAQYVSLTNIGRSSTGRERFLMLFLVLTVSLGVFFANTARALNRNAEESVAYGVGCDAVLTEQWYSSKIESAQQTTPQSASQAAQSGTKQTSEESDEEDTETTIQYVEPVFERFEKLAGVENVTKVFRKDDVTISSNKMNVPRQQTKSDDEEKTRDDFLDQSVDTSSGKSSTSNVQLMTIVPSDFSKVCKFEDRLLPVQLNNYLNALAEYTPGVILSSSFKSYGLELGDTVECKWGGNEPFEVTVLAFVDYWPGLSPYKEAKNGGYMDFAVMNYDYVNVQTSMEPYEVWFKLKDGASVQEFYDSIDKAGIKPLTLESASQQTIEKKNDPMLQGMNGALTLGFIIIMVMCIIGFLIYWILSIKSRTLQFGILRAMGMKFREIIMMIVYEQLLVSGVAIFAAIFIGGVTSDLFVPLFQSIFDASQSVPPFAVIPERSDYLKLYAVIGVMLLTAFVVLGRLIKKIKISQALKLGED
;
A
#
# COMPACT_ATOMS: atom_id res chain seq x y z
N MET A 1 15.62 -24.87 -46.62
CA MET A 1 15.47 -23.93 -47.77
C MET A 1 14.34 -22.96 -47.47
N TRP A 2 14.60 -21.65 -47.60
CA TRP A 2 13.58 -20.64 -47.40
C TRP A 2 12.55 -20.69 -48.53
N SER A 3 11.26 -20.51 -48.20
CA SER A 3 10.25 -20.42 -49.26
C SER A 3 10.44 -19.12 -50.07
N PRO A 4 10.10 -19.08 -51.36
CA PRO A 4 10.21 -17.86 -52.17
C PRO A 4 9.54 -16.63 -51.53
N ALA A 5 8.42 -16.85 -50.86
CA ALA A 5 7.68 -15.81 -50.13
C ALA A 5 8.48 -15.21 -48.95
N GLN A 6 9.20 -16.05 -48.19
CA GLN A 6 10.05 -15.61 -47.07
C GLN A 6 11.26 -14.80 -47.58
N TYR A 7 11.93 -15.26 -48.61
CA TYR A 7 13.09 -14.57 -49.19
C TYR A 7 12.72 -13.18 -49.71
N VAL A 8 11.62 -13.09 -50.47
CA VAL A 8 11.15 -11.82 -51.05
C VAL A 8 10.69 -10.86 -49.93
N SER A 9 10.04 -11.36 -48.88
CA SER A 9 9.62 -10.53 -47.76
C SER A 9 10.81 -9.89 -47.00
N LEU A 10 11.85 -10.70 -46.70
CA LEU A 10 13.07 -10.21 -46.06
C LEU A 10 13.85 -9.22 -46.91
N THR A 11 13.94 -9.46 -48.20
CA THR A 11 14.61 -8.56 -49.15
C THR A 11 13.86 -7.24 -49.27
N ASN A 12 12.54 -7.28 -49.26
CA ASN A 12 11.71 -6.07 -49.30
C ASN A 12 11.87 -5.23 -48.00
N ILE A 13 11.87 -5.85 -46.81
CA ILE A 13 12.10 -5.15 -45.56
C ILE A 13 13.49 -4.50 -45.55
N GLY A 14 14.53 -5.23 -45.96
CA GLY A 14 15.92 -4.70 -46.00
C GLY A 14 16.14 -3.59 -47.01
N ARG A 15 15.37 -3.56 -48.09
CA ARG A 15 15.47 -2.56 -49.17
C ARG A 15 14.47 -1.41 -49.06
N SER A 16 13.38 -1.55 -48.25
CA SER A 16 12.38 -0.49 -48.17
C SER A 16 12.89 0.69 -47.35
N SER A 17 13.42 1.69 -48.02
CA SER A 17 13.76 2.98 -47.41
C SER A 17 12.51 3.88 -47.24
N THR A 18 11.33 3.34 -47.47
CA THR A 18 10.08 4.11 -47.53
C THR A 18 9.64 4.47 -46.12
N GLY A 19 9.60 5.78 -45.79
CA GLY A 19 9.25 6.29 -44.45
C GLY A 19 7.91 5.82 -43.89
N ARG A 20 7.07 5.19 -44.69
CA ARG A 20 5.75 4.66 -44.29
C ARG A 20 5.84 3.48 -43.32
N GLU A 21 6.77 2.56 -43.47
CA GLU A 21 6.96 1.39 -42.59
C GLU A 21 7.51 1.85 -41.24
N ARG A 22 8.41 2.85 -41.23
CA ARG A 22 8.91 3.47 -40.00
C ARG A 22 7.80 4.16 -39.23
N PHE A 23 6.90 4.89 -39.95
CA PHE A 23 5.75 5.51 -39.30
C PHE A 23 4.81 4.52 -38.66
N LEU A 24 4.52 3.38 -39.32
CA LEU A 24 3.73 2.31 -38.73
C LEU A 24 4.39 1.73 -37.49
N MET A 25 5.69 1.43 -37.54
CA MET A 25 6.43 0.92 -36.38
C MET A 25 6.34 1.89 -35.21
N LEU A 26 6.61 3.18 -35.45
CA LEU A 26 6.51 4.21 -34.41
C LEU A 26 5.09 4.33 -33.87
N PHE A 27 4.08 4.31 -34.74
CA PHE A 27 2.68 4.35 -34.33
C PHE A 27 2.28 3.13 -33.47
N LEU A 28 2.66 1.91 -33.89
CA LEU A 28 2.42 0.70 -33.10
C LEU A 28 3.18 0.73 -31.79
N VAL A 29 4.44 1.13 -31.77
CA VAL A 29 5.23 1.25 -30.54
C VAL A 29 4.55 2.19 -29.57
N LEU A 30 4.17 3.38 -30.04
CA LEU A 30 3.55 4.39 -29.18
C LEU A 30 2.19 3.94 -28.65
N THR A 31 1.31 3.41 -29.50
CA THR A 31 -0.04 3.00 -29.09
C THR A 31 -0.03 1.79 -28.18
N VAL A 32 0.78 0.77 -28.47
CA VAL A 32 0.87 -0.44 -27.65
C VAL A 32 1.60 -0.15 -26.33
N SER A 33 2.68 0.66 -26.32
CA SER A 33 3.38 1.02 -25.10
C SER A 33 2.48 1.81 -24.14
N LEU A 34 1.66 2.73 -24.68
CA LEU A 34 0.69 3.49 -23.87
C LEU A 34 -0.43 2.58 -23.36
N GLY A 35 -0.84 1.57 -24.13
CA GLY A 35 -1.77 0.53 -23.69
C GLY A 35 -1.20 -0.31 -22.54
N VAL A 36 0.07 -0.71 -22.62
CA VAL A 36 0.79 -1.39 -21.53
C VAL A 36 0.85 -0.53 -20.29
N PHE A 37 1.19 0.75 -20.46
CA PHE A 37 1.24 1.72 -19.36
C PHE A 37 -0.11 1.84 -18.64
N PHE A 38 -1.21 2.01 -19.36
CA PHE A 38 -2.53 2.10 -18.73
C PHE A 38 -2.93 0.81 -17.99
N ALA A 39 -2.64 -0.34 -18.59
CA ALA A 39 -2.93 -1.63 -17.96
C ALA A 39 -2.13 -1.83 -16.66
N ASN A 40 -0.83 -1.53 -16.70
CA ASN A 40 0.05 -1.62 -15.53
C ASN A 40 -0.34 -0.62 -14.44
N THR A 41 -0.70 0.61 -14.81
CA THR A 41 -1.13 1.65 -13.87
C THR A 41 -2.43 1.26 -13.16
N ALA A 42 -3.46 0.83 -13.90
CA ALA A 42 -4.73 0.40 -13.31
C ALA A 42 -4.53 -0.77 -12.33
N ARG A 43 -3.64 -1.69 -12.68
CA ARG A 43 -3.29 -2.81 -11.80
C ARG A 43 -2.54 -2.36 -10.55
N ALA A 44 -1.52 -1.51 -10.71
CA ALA A 44 -0.75 -1.00 -9.59
C ALA A 44 -1.63 -0.27 -8.58
N LEU A 45 -2.61 0.53 -9.06
CA LEU A 45 -3.60 1.20 -8.22
C LEU A 45 -4.48 0.21 -7.43
N ASN A 46 -5.03 -0.80 -8.11
CA ASN A 46 -5.87 -1.81 -7.44
C ASN A 46 -5.08 -2.62 -6.42
N ARG A 47 -3.86 -3.01 -6.76
CA ARG A 47 -2.99 -3.76 -5.86
C ARG A 47 -2.56 -2.91 -4.67
N ASN A 48 -2.17 -1.67 -4.89
CA ASN A 48 -1.82 -0.77 -3.80
C ASN A 48 -2.99 -0.56 -2.83
N ALA A 49 -4.22 -0.48 -3.34
CA ALA A 49 -5.40 -0.40 -2.48
C ALA A 49 -5.56 -1.65 -1.58
N GLU A 50 -5.31 -2.86 -2.10
CA GLU A 50 -5.32 -4.09 -1.32
C GLU A 50 -4.17 -4.14 -0.31
N GLU A 51 -2.96 -3.81 -0.74
CA GLU A 51 -1.76 -3.80 0.09
C GLU A 51 -1.84 -2.75 1.20
N SER A 52 -2.41 -1.58 0.92
CA SER A 52 -2.61 -0.51 1.90
C SER A 52 -3.57 -0.94 3.01
N VAL A 53 -4.66 -1.64 2.69
CA VAL A 53 -5.56 -2.20 3.68
C VAL A 53 -4.88 -3.31 4.48
N ALA A 54 -4.21 -4.24 3.81
CA ALA A 54 -3.49 -5.33 4.48
C ALA A 54 -2.41 -4.82 5.43
N TYR A 55 -1.70 -3.75 5.02
CA TYR A 55 -0.71 -3.07 5.85
C TYR A 55 -1.35 -2.37 7.06
N GLY A 56 -2.43 -1.62 6.84
CA GLY A 56 -3.10 -0.83 7.88
C GLY A 56 -3.76 -1.68 8.96
N VAL A 57 -4.39 -2.80 8.58
CA VAL A 57 -4.99 -3.76 9.52
C VAL A 57 -3.92 -4.70 10.10
N GLY A 58 -2.94 -5.12 9.30
CA GLY A 58 -1.82 -5.99 9.70
C GLY A 58 -2.16 -7.47 9.82
N CYS A 59 -3.45 -7.86 9.79
CA CYS A 59 -3.94 -9.24 9.90
C CYS A 59 -5.29 -9.39 9.18
N ASP A 60 -6.01 -10.52 9.34
CA ASP A 60 -7.33 -10.73 8.72
C ASP A 60 -8.45 -9.99 9.42
N ALA A 61 -8.42 -9.97 10.77
CA ALA A 61 -9.40 -9.25 11.58
C ALA A 61 -8.76 -8.78 12.89
N VAL A 62 -9.21 -7.63 13.38
CA VAL A 62 -8.82 -7.02 14.66
C VAL A 62 -10.07 -6.81 15.48
N LEU A 63 -10.08 -7.27 16.71
CA LEU A 63 -11.17 -7.09 17.65
C LEU A 63 -10.65 -6.43 18.93
N THR A 64 -11.29 -5.35 19.33
CA THR A 64 -11.11 -4.76 20.66
C THR A 64 -12.37 -5.04 21.46
N GLU A 65 -12.23 -5.69 22.61
CA GLU A 65 -13.34 -5.99 23.50
C GLU A 65 -13.47 -4.95 24.60
N GLN A 66 -14.69 -4.71 25.03
CA GLN A 66 -14.95 -3.89 26.20
C GLN A 66 -14.64 -4.69 27.48
N TRP A 67 -13.58 -4.30 28.19
CA TRP A 67 -13.22 -4.92 29.45
C TRP A 67 -14.01 -4.35 30.63
N TYR A 68 -14.20 -5.16 31.66
CA TYR A 68 -14.74 -4.70 32.93
C TYR A 68 -13.66 -3.90 33.66
N SER A 69 -14.02 -2.73 34.15
CA SER A 69 -13.13 -1.90 34.96
C SER A 69 -13.75 -1.64 36.34
N SER A 70 -12.92 -1.71 37.39
CA SER A 70 -13.26 -1.27 38.71
C SER A 70 -12.45 -0.04 39.07
N LYS A 71 -13.10 1.01 39.58
CA LYS A 71 -12.42 2.15 40.16
C LYS A 71 -12.03 1.81 41.58
N ILE A 72 -10.75 1.82 41.88
CA ILE A 72 -10.26 1.70 43.25
C ILE A 72 -9.97 3.10 43.74
N GLU A 73 -10.81 3.62 44.62
CA GLU A 73 -10.46 4.80 45.37
C GLU A 73 -9.37 4.36 46.38
N SER A 74 -8.17 4.94 46.23
CA SER A 74 -7.09 4.72 47.22
C SER A 74 -7.51 5.33 48.54
N ALA A 75 -7.98 4.51 49.47
CA ALA A 75 -8.22 4.87 50.82
C ALA A 75 -6.88 5.30 51.45
N GLN A 76 -6.68 6.54 51.69
CA GLN A 76 -5.58 7.04 52.51
C GLN A 76 -5.64 6.36 53.88
N GLN A 77 -4.57 5.61 54.20
CA GLN A 77 -4.33 5.13 55.58
C GLN A 77 -4.16 6.34 56.50
N THR A 78 -5.27 6.80 57.05
CA THR A 78 -5.21 7.69 58.22
C THR A 78 -4.75 6.83 59.41
N THR A 79 -3.50 7.02 59.81
CA THR A 79 -3.00 6.62 61.12
C THR A 79 -3.85 7.29 62.23
N PRO A 80 -4.37 6.54 63.20
CA PRO A 80 -5.14 7.13 64.26
C PRO A 80 -4.20 7.75 65.31
N GLN A 81 -4.12 9.06 65.35
CA GLN A 81 -3.56 9.78 66.49
C GLN A 81 -4.58 10.72 67.11
N SER A 82 -5.00 10.28 68.31
CA SER A 82 -5.51 11.05 69.47
C SER A 82 -6.64 12.04 69.27
N ALA A 83 -7.79 11.61 69.77
CA ALA A 83 -8.90 12.43 70.21
C ALA A 83 -8.48 13.31 71.38
N SER A 84 -8.76 14.63 71.33
CA SER A 84 -9.27 15.38 72.51
C SER A 84 -9.67 16.81 72.13
N GLN A 85 -10.95 17.14 72.43
CA GLN A 85 -11.49 18.41 72.91
C GLN A 85 -11.39 19.62 71.91
N ALA A 86 -12.39 20.39 71.66
CA ALA A 86 -13.58 20.81 72.41
C ALA A 86 -14.48 21.68 71.48
N ALA A 87 -15.73 21.74 71.83
CA ALA A 87 -16.80 22.53 71.25
C ALA A 87 -16.56 24.04 71.19
N GLN A 88 -17.14 24.67 70.20
CA GLN A 88 -18.10 25.80 70.26
C GLN A 88 -17.97 26.83 69.13
N SER A 89 -19.10 26.98 68.49
CA SER A 89 -19.72 28.20 67.95
C SER A 89 -19.04 29.04 66.92
N GLY A 90 -19.81 29.26 65.82
CA GLY A 90 -19.71 30.49 65.04
C GLY A 90 -19.98 30.41 63.55
N THR A 91 -21.23 30.58 63.19
CA THR A 91 -21.75 30.84 61.86
C THR A 91 -20.94 31.93 61.13
N LYS A 92 -20.50 31.64 59.90
CA LYS A 92 -20.54 32.59 58.76
C LYS A 92 -20.32 31.85 57.43
N GLN A 93 -21.29 32.01 56.54
CA GLN A 93 -21.22 31.77 55.11
C GLN A 93 -20.07 32.55 54.46
N THR A 94 -19.28 31.90 53.64
CA THR A 94 -18.72 32.52 52.43
C THR A 94 -18.12 31.44 51.53
N SER A 95 -18.65 31.43 50.29
CA SER A 95 -18.06 30.98 49.04
C SER A 95 -17.26 29.66 49.05
N GLU A 96 -17.88 28.63 48.48
CA GLU A 96 -17.28 27.42 47.95
C GLU A 96 -16.37 27.81 46.79
N GLU A 97 -15.09 27.84 46.99
CA GLU A 97 -14.09 27.50 45.99
C GLU A 97 -13.83 25.99 46.20
N SER A 98 -14.31 25.21 45.25
CA SER A 98 -14.04 23.79 45.18
C SER A 98 -12.60 23.60 44.67
N ASP A 99 -11.67 23.46 45.59
CA ASP A 99 -10.41 22.77 45.28
C ASP A 99 -10.76 21.31 44.89
N GLU A 100 -10.83 21.02 43.60
CA GLU A 100 -10.79 19.66 43.06
C GLU A 100 -9.39 19.12 43.37
N GLU A 101 -9.22 18.48 44.52
CA GLU A 101 -8.10 17.58 44.76
C GLU A 101 -8.19 16.49 43.70
N ASP A 102 -7.22 16.45 42.77
CA ASP A 102 -6.96 15.38 41.84
C ASP A 102 -6.66 14.09 42.63
N THR A 103 -7.70 13.41 43.05
CA THR A 103 -7.60 12.04 43.52
C THR A 103 -7.27 11.18 42.30
N GLU A 104 -6.01 10.74 42.15
CA GLU A 104 -5.61 9.75 41.18
C GLU A 104 -6.44 8.45 41.33
N THR A 105 -7.53 8.36 40.59
CA THR A 105 -8.35 7.17 40.53
C THR A 105 -7.64 6.13 39.64
N THR A 106 -7.02 5.14 40.24
CA THR A 106 -6.42 4.02 39.52
C THR A 106 -7.54 3.12 38.98
N ILE A 107 -7.68 3.05 37.67
CA ILE A 107 -8.62 2.14 36.99
C ILE A 107 -7.94 0.77 36.87
N GLN A 108 -8.51 -0.24 37.48
CA GLN A 108 -8.06 -1.63 37.34
C GLN A 108 -8.96 -2.36 36.33
N TYR A 109 -8.37 -2.94 35.29
CA TYR A 109 -9.05 -3.74 34.30
C TYR A 109 -8.98 -5.22 34.64
N VAL A 110 -10.03 -5.97 34.27
CA VAL A 110 -10.09 -7.43 34.41
C VAL A 110 -9.95 -8.05 33.04
N GLU A 111 -8.86 -8.82 32.84
CA GLU A 111 -8.60 -9.49 31.56
C GLU A 111 -9.65 -10.57 31.30
N PRO A 112 -10.29 -10.58 30.13
CA PRO A 112 -11.18 -11.66 29.73
C PRO A 112 -10.38 -12.96 29.40
N VAL A 113 -11.05 -14.12 29.51
CA VAL A 113 -10.42 -15.41 29.21
C VAL A 113 -10.01 -15.45 27.72
N PHE A 114 -8.70 -15.48 27.44
CA PHE A 114 -8.17 -15.40 26.07
C PHE A 114 -8.51 -16.62 25.21
N GLU A 115 -8.55 -17.82 25.77
CA GLU A 115 -8.83 -19.07 25.05
C GLU A 115 -10.16 -19.08 24.26
N ARG A 116 -11.12 -18.23 24.63
CA ARG A 116 -12.39 -18.14 23.89
C ARG A 116 -12.23 -17.60 22.49
N PHE A 117 -11.22 -16.76 22.23
CA PHE A 117 -10.94 -16.22 20.91
C PHE A 117 -10.36 -17.28 19.97
N GLU A 118 -9.60 -18.24 20.49
CA GLU A 118 -9.07 -19.37 19.71
C GLU A 118 -10.16 -20.32 19.20
N LYS A 119 -11.28 -20.37 19.92
CA LYS A 119 -12.41 -21.28 19.63
C LYS A 119 -13.43 -20.71 18.65
N LEU A 120 -13.23 -19.50 18.16
CA LEU A 120 -14.14 -18.87 17.20
C LEU A 120 -14.10 -19.58 15.84
N ALA A 121 -15.23 -19.57 15.15
CA ALA A 121 -15.36 -20.23 13.85
C ALA A 121 -14.40 -19.62 12.82
N GLY A 122 -13.70 -20.48 12.07
CA GLY A 122 -12.81 -20.06 11.02
C GLY A 122 -11.46 -19.50 11.47
N VAL A 123 -11.18 -19.38 12.76
CA VAL A 123 -9.89 -18.90 13.28
C VAL A 123 -8.82 -19.98 13.10
N GLU A 124 -7.65 -19.59 12.60
CA GLU A 124 -6.45 -20.41 12.49
C GLU A 124 -5.47 -20.09 13.62
N ASN A 125 -5.14 -18.82 13.82
CA ASN A 125 -4.26 -18.34 14.86
C ASN A 125 -4.78 -17.01 15.41
N VAL A 126 -4.39 -16.69 16.64
CA VAL A 126 -4.77 -15.46 17.33
C VAL A 126 -3.59 -14.95 18.15
N THR A 127 -3.47 -13.63 18.31
CA THR A 127 -2.42 -13.00 19.12
C THR A 127 -2.94 -11.76 19.82
N LYS A 128 -2.30 -11.40 20.94
CA LYS A 128 -2.53 -10.17 21.67
C LYS A 128 -1.65 -9.07 21.06
N VAL A 129 -2.23 -7.90 20.83
CA VAL A 129 -1.51 -6.70 20.40
C VAL A 129 -2.03 -5.54 21.22
N PHE A 130 -1.15 -4.84 21.92
CA PHE A 130 -1.53 -3.63 22.62
C PHE A 130 -1.00 -2.43 21.83
N ARG A 131 -1.87 -1.47 21.53
CA ARG A 131 -1.50 -0.22 20.85
C ARG A 131 -1.85 0.98 21.72
N LYS A 132 -0.94 1.93 21.80
CA LYS A 132 -1.12 3.18 22.54
C LYS A 132 -0.53 4.34 21.75
N ASP A 133 -1.30 5.38 21.60
CA ASP A 133 -0.83 6.66 21.06
C ASP A 133 -0.32 7.56 22.19
N ASP A 134 0.39 8.61 21.82
CA ASP A 134 0.88 9.65 22.74
C ASP A 134 1.85 9.10 23.81
N VAL A 135 2.69 8.14 23.42
CA VAL A 135 3.76 7.63 24.27
C VAL A 135 4.98 8.55 24.17
N THR A 136 5.62 8.79 25.30
CA THR A 136 6.83 9.62 25.39
C THR A 136 8.06 8.74 25.42
N ILE A 137 8.99 8.99 24.50
CA ILE A 137 10.33 8.39 24.52
C ILE A 137 11.34 9.48 24.81
N SER A 138 12.24 9.25 25.76
CA SER A 138 13.27 10.17 26.19
C SER A 138 14.65 9.52 26.27
N SER A 139 15.69 10.29 25.97
CA SER A 139 17.09 9.86 26.10
C SER A 139 18.01 11.05 26.25
N ASN A 140 19.15 10.83 26.92
CA ASN A 140 20.21 11.82 27.06
C ASN A 140 20.94 12.11 25.74
N LYS A 141 20.86 11.16 24.77
CA LYS A 141 21.53 11.27 23.46
C LYS A 141 20.62 11.87 22.38
N MET A 142 19.34 11.99 22.68
CA MET A 142 18.33 12.42 21.71
C MET A 142 18.37 13.95 21.54
N ASN A 143 18.32 14.42 20.29
CA ASN A 143 18.16 15.83 19.94
C ASN A 143 16.99 15.98 19.00
N VAL A 144 15.81 16.20 19.55
CA VAL A 144 14.56 16.35 18.79
C VAL A 144 14.51 17.76 18.20
N PRO A 145 14.41 17.93 16.87
CA PRO A 145 14.25 19.23 16.25
C PRO A 145 12.90 19.84 16.71
N ARG A 146 12.92 21.08 17.16
CA ARG A 146 11.68 21.82 17.48
C ARG A 146 10.84 21.91 16.21
N GLN A 147 9.69 21.24 16.18
CA GLN A 147 8.69 21.45 15.14
C GLN A 147 8.13 22.87 15.31
N GLN A 148 8.34 23.71 14.29
CA GLN A 148 7.67 25.01 14.22
C GLN A 148 6.18 24.73 13.95
N THR A 149 5.35 24.92 14.96
CA THR A 149 3.90 25.04 14.79
C THR A 149 3.64 26.18 13.82
N LYS A 150 3.10 25.89 12.65
CA LYS A 150 2.47 26.90 11.79
C LYS A 150 1.23 27.39 12.53
N SER A 151 1.36 28.45 13.29
CA SER A 151 0.21 29.26 13.69
C SER A 151 -0.04 30.25 12.55
N ASP A 152 -1.09 30.00 11.78
CA ASP A 152 -1.73 31.05 11.01
C ASP A 152 -2.40 31.99 12.02
N ASP A 153 -2.00 33.26 11.90
CA ASP A 153 -2.61 34.44 12.49
C ASP A 153 -2.54 34.68 14.00
N GLU A 154 -2.07 35.87 14.26
CA GLU A 154 -2.12 36.80 15.39
C GLU A 154 -0.85 36.95 16.24
N GLU A 155 -0.37 38.16 16.13
CA GLU A 155 0.61 38.87 16.92
C GLU A 155 0.46 38.58 18.43
N LYS A 156 1.14 37.53 18.94
CA LYS A 156 1.32 37.32 20.39
C LYS A 156 2.73 37.68 20.80
N THR A 157 2.76 38.56 21.77
CA THR A 157 3.91 39.19 22.41
C THR A 157 4.93 38.14 22.88
N ARG A 158 6.18 38.52 22.83
CA ARG A 158 7.42 37.75 23.05
C ARG A 158 7.55 37.04 24.42
N ASP A 159 6.64 37.32 25.35
CA ASP A 159 6.66 36.78 26.73
C ASP A 159 5.87 35.45 26.90
N ASP A 160 4.98 35.09 25.97
CA ASP A 160 4.18 33.83 26.04
C ASP A 160 4.93 32.59 25.53
N PHE A 161 6.16 32.77 25.02
CA PHE A 161 6.97 31.68 24.48
C PHE A 161 7.79 30.91 25.53
N LEU A 162 7.71 31.27 26.80
CA LEU A 162 8.55 30.67 27.85
C LEU A 162 7.87 29.57 28.66
N ASP A 163 6.60 29.26 28.41
CA ASP A 163 5.83 28.34 29.26
C ASP A 163 5.30 27.08 28.52
N GLN A 164 5.95 26.63 27.44
CA GLN A 164 5.76 25.26 26.95
C GLN A 164 6.97 24.43 27.40
N SER A 165 6.76 23.77 28.50
CA SER A 165 7.67 22.96 29.25
C SER A 165 8.48 21.94 28.41
N VAL A 166 9.68 22.34 28.02
CA VAL A 166 10.81 21.44 28.05
C VAL A 166 11.08 21.19 29.53
N ASP A 167 10.79 20.02 30.01
CA ASP A 167 11.18 19.61 31.38
C ASP A 167 12.71 19.49 31.40
N THR A 168 13.38 20.61 31.55
CA THR A 168 14.84 20.76 31.56
C THR A 168 15.44 20.32 32.90
N SER A 169 14.65 19.67 33.76
CA SER A 169 15.12 19.26 35.08
C SER A 169 16.09 18.05 35.06
N SER A 170 16.23 17.32 33.92
CA SER A 170 17.11 16.15 33.86
C SER A 170 18.08 16.11 32.67
N GLY A 171 18.15 17.12 31.81
CA GLY A 171 19.06 17.14 30.65
C GLY A 171 18.71 16.12 29.55
N LYS A 172 17.54 15.47 29.62
CA LYS A 172 17.04 14.51 28.62
C LYS A 172 16.12 15.22 27.61
N SER A 173 16.30 14.92 26.32
CA SER A 173 15.33 15.30 25.29
C SER A 173 14.27 14.23 25.14
N SER A 174 13.03 14.64 24.92
CA SER A 174 11.89 13.72 24.78
C SER A 174 11.04 14.03 23.56
N THR A 175 10.37 13.02 23.01
CA THR A 175 9.29 13.16 22.03
C THR A 175 8.04 12.44 22.56
N SER A 176 6.88 13.11 22.52
CA SER A 176 5.60 12.58 23.01
C SER A 176 4.68 12.09 21.89
N ASN A 177 5.11 12.20 20.62
CA ASN A 177 4.30 11.82 19.46
C ASN A 177 4.69 10.42 18.96
N VAL A 178 4.64 9.42 19.84
CA VAL A 178 5.03 8.05 19.49
C VAL A 178 3.84 7.10 19.62
N GLN A 179 3.62 6.31 18.56
CA GLN A 179 2.69 5.18 18.58
C GLN A 179 3.44 3.97 19.14
N LEU A 180 3.02 3.45 20.26
CA LEU A 180 3.53 2.20 20.80
C LEU A 180 2.69 1.01 20.32
N MET A 181 3.35 -0.04 19.87
CA MET A 181 2.76 -1.35 19.67
C MET A 181 3.52 -2.38 20.49
N THR A 182 2.83 -3.16 21.30
CA THR A 182 3.43 -4.30 21.99
C THR A 182 2.84 -5.59 21.47
N ILE A 183 3.68 -6.57 21.23
CA ILE A 183 3.34 -7.83 20.58
C ILE A 183 3.89 -9.03 21.33
N VAL A 184 3.24 -10.19 21.18
CA VAL A 184 3.79 -11.50 21.54
C VAL A 184 4.51 -12.05 20.30
N PRO A 185 5.86 -12.00 20.19
CA PRO A 185 6.58 -12.23 18.94
C PRO A 185 6.28 -13.57 18.27
N SER A 186 6.15 -14.65 19.07
CA SER A 186 5.89 -16.02 18.58
C SER A 186 4.53 -16.16 17.89
N ASP A 187 3.50 -15.52 18.42
CA ASP A 187 2.14 -15.62 17.89
C ASP A 187 1.86 -14.57 16.84
N PHE A 188 2.47 -13.38 16.99
CA PHE A 188 2.43 -12.32 15.99
C PHE A 188 2.97 -12.81 14.65
N SER A 189 4.05 -13.59 14.62
CA SER A 189 4.62 -14.17 13.41
C SER A 189 3.66 -15.05 12.63
N LYS A 190 2.69 -15.70 13.30
CA LYS A 190 1.70 -16.60 12.69
C LYS A 190 0.48 -15.87 12.17
N VAL A 191 0.18 -14.70 12.73
CA VAL A 191 -1.06 -13.94 12.47
C VAL A 191 -0.82 -12.79 11.50
N CYS A 192 0.34 -12.13 11.60
CA CYS A 192 0.65 -10.94 10.86
C CYS A 192 0.71 -11.20 9.34
N LYS A 193 0.11 -10.30 8.56
CA LYS A 193 0.23 -10.21 7.10
C LYS A 193 1.09 -9.02 6.74
N PHE A 194 2.29 -9.28 6.26
CA PHE A 194 3.24 -8.24 5.91
C PHE A 194 4.08 -8.63 4.69
N GLU A 195 4.44 -7.66 3.85
CA GLU A 195 5.30 -7.89 2.69
C GLU A 195 6.78 -7.71 3.05
N ASP A 196 7.58 -8.75 2.82
CA ASP A 196 9.01 -8.77 3.13
C ASP A 196 9.80 -7.63 2.44
N ARG A 197 9.31 -7.10 1.30
CA ARG A 197 9.98 -6.01 0.56
C ARG A 197 10.03 -4.67 1.31
N LEU A 198 9.21 -4.50 2.36
CA LEU A 198 9.11 -3.26 3.12
C LEU A 198 10.17 -3.15 4.22
N LEU A 199 10.84 -4.23 4.54
CA LEU A 199 11.90 -4.26 5.53
C LEU A 199 13.25 -4.62 4.90
N PRO A 200 14.36 -4.08 5.42
CA PRO A 200 15.71 -4.46 4.97
C PRO A 200 16.05 -5.93 5.22
N VAL A 201 15.44 -6.53 6.25
CA VAL A 201 15.62 -7.94 6.66
C VAL A 201 14.23 -8.53 6.89
N GLN A 202 14.08 -9.85 6.77
CA GLN A 202 12.80 -10.54 6.99
C GLN A 202 12.22 -10.24 8.38
N LEU A 203 10.90 -10.05 8.45
CA LEU A 203 10.17 -9.71 9.68
C LEU A 203 10.52 -10.65 10.86
N ASN A 204 10.65 -11.94 10.58
CA ASN A 204 10.96 -12.94 11.62
C ASN A 204 12.29 -12.68 12.35
N ASN A 205 13.27 -12.03 11.72
CA ASN A 205 14.53 -11.70 12.40
C ASN A 205 14.32 -10.62 13.47
N TYR A 206 13.46 -9.64 13.20
CA TYR A 206 13.09 -8.63 14.20
C TYR A 206 12.27 -9.22 15.33
N LEU A 207 11.34 -10.13 15.02
CA LEU A 207 10.52 -10.83 16.03
C LEU A 207 11.39 -11.72 16.92
N ASN A 208 12.35 -12.43 16.36
CA ASN A 208 13.30 -13.23 17.12
C ASN A 208 14.16 -12.36 18.03
N ALA A 209 14.64 -11.19 17.57
CA ALA A 209 15.39 -10.28 18.41
C ALA A 209 14.56 -9.76 19.61
N LEU A 210 13.27 -9.43 19.39
CA LEU A 210 12.36 -9.05 20.48
C LEU A 210 12.02 -10.22 21.43
N ALA A 211 12.04 -11.46 20.94
CA ALA A 211 11.82 -12.64 21.78
C ALA A 211 13.05 -12.99 22.62
N GLU A 212 14.25 -12.85 22.05
CA GLU A 212 15.50 -13.17 22.72
C GLU A 212 15.88 -12.09 23.76
N TYR A 213 15.68 -10.82 23.42
CA TYR A 213 15.95 -9.71 24.32
C TYR A 213 14.67 -8.91 24.59
N THR A 214 13.94 -9.33 25.62
CA THR A 214 12.60 -8.79 25.95
C THR A 214 12.58 -7.29 26.29
N PRO A 215 13.62 -6.66 26.94
CA PRO A 215 13.69 -5.21 27.11
C PRO A 215 14.06 -4.44 25.83
N GLY A 216 13.98 -5.09 24.68
CA GLY A 216 14.29 -4.49 23.41
C GLY A 216 13.15 -3.67 22.81
N VAL A 217 13.53 -2.65 22.02
CA VAL A 217 12.60 -1.82 21.24
C VAL A 217 13.06 -1.72 19.79
N ILE A 218 12.10 -1.80 18.87
CA ILE A 218 12.29 -1.45 17.46
C ILE A 218 11.64 -0.09 17.26
N LEU A 219 12.40 0.88 16.73
CA LEU A 219 11.97 2.26 16.54
C LEU A 219 11.81 2.60 15.06
N SER A 220 10.98 3.60 14.76
CA SER A 220 10.93 4.21 13.43
C SER A 220 12.29 4.81 13.05
N SER A 221 12.63 4.81 11.75
CA SER A 221 13.92 5.32 11.27
C SER A 221 14.15 6.80 11.54
N SER A 222 13.10 7.58 11.82
CA SER A 222 13.17 8.99 12.23
C SER A 222 14.01 9.19 13.49
N PHE A 223 14.03 8.22 14.40
CA PHE A 223 14.87 8.30 15.62
C PHE A 223 16.36 8.34 15.35
N LYS A 224 16.83 7.85 14.19
CA LYS A 224 18.22 8.04 13.74
C LYS A 224 18.54 9.52 13.54
N SER A 225 17.59 10.30 13.00
CA SER A 225 17.78 11.73 12.80
C SER A 225 17.80 12.50 14.13
N TYR A 226 17.21 11.92 15.19
CA TYR A 226 17.29 12.45 16.54
C TYR A 226 18.60 12.09 17.26
N GLY A 227 19.48 11.30 16.62
CA GLY A 227 20.82 10.98 17.12
C GLY A 227 20.92 9.69 17.93
N LEU A 228 19.89 8.82 17.89
CA LEU A 228 19.95 7.50 18.50
C LEU A 228 20.66 6.48 17.63
N GLU A 229 21.42 5.60 18.27
CA GLU A 229 22.13 4.49 17.64
C GLU A 229 21.64 3.13 18.18
N LEU A 230 22.00 2.06 17.48
CA LEU A 230 21.70 0.69 17.93
C LEU A 230 22.41 0.39 19.25
N GLY A 231 21.68 -0.18 20.21
CA GLY A 231 22.18 -0.49 21.54
C GLY A 231 22.05 0.64 22.55
N ASP A 232 21.55 1.82 22.14
CA ASP A 232 21.26 2.89 23.09
C ASP A 232 20.07 2.55 23.97
N THR A 233 20.11 3.04 25.22
CA THR A 233 18.99 2.92 26.16
C THR A 233 18.13 4.18 26.10
N VAL A 234 16.84 3.97 25.97
CA VAL A 234 15.83 5.03 26.01
C VAL A 234 14.79 4.75 27.10
N GLU A 235 14.22 5.76 27.65
CA GLU A 235 13.13 5.66 28.62
C GLU A 235 11.79 5.83 27.92
N CYS A 236 10.84 4.95 28.24
CA CYS A 236 9.49 4.96 27.70
C CYS A 236 8.49 5.27 28.83
N LYS A 237 7.52 6.17 28.55
CA LYS A 237 6.49 6.59 29.53
C LYS A 237 5.19 6.92 28.83
N TRP A 238 4.06 6.59 29.44
CA TRP A 238 2.74 7.08 29.07
C TRP A 238 1.79 7.11 30.27
N GLY A 239 0.84 8.05 30.24
CA GLY A 239 -0.14 8.23 31.32
C GLY A 239 0.51 8.44 32.68
N GLY A 240 -0.08 7.85 33.73
CA GLY A 240 0.44 7.88 35.09
C GLY A 240 1.48 6.80 35.42
N ASN A 241 1.94 5.99 34.43
CA ASN A 241 2.90 4.92 34.66
C ASN A 241 4.30 5.47 34.95
N GLU A 242 5.09 4.74 35.74
CA GLU A 242 6.50 5.06 35.94
C GLU A 242 7.30 4.82 34.63
N PRO A 243 8.32 5.66 34.34
CA PRO A 243 9.17 5.45 33.19
C PRO A 243 10.00 4.18 33.35
N PHE A 244 10.13 3.40 32.27
CA PHE A 244 10.97 2.21 32.23
C PHE A 244 11.95 2.25 31.05
N GLU A 245 13.09 1.58 31.23
CA GLU A 245 14.17 1.57 30.24
C GLU A 245 14.02 0.44 29.23
N VAL A 246 14.32 0.76 27.96
CA VAL A 246 14.39 -0.19 26.87
C VAL A 246 15.60 0.08 25.97
N THR A 247 16.12 -0.98 25.33
CA THR A 247 17.32 -0.89 24.48
C THR A 247 16.94 -0.95 23.00
N VAL A 248 17.49 -0.06 22.20
CA VAL A 248 17.21 0.02 20.75
C VAL A 248 17.87 -1.16 20.02
N LEU A 249 17.04 -2.07 19.46
CA LEU A 249 17.49 -3.24 18.70
C LEU A 249 17.57 -2.96 17.21
N ALA A 250 16.63 -2.19 16.67
CA ALA A 250 16.57 -1.91 15.24
C ALA A 250 15.82 -0.61 14.95
N PHE A 251 16.06 -0.10 13.74
CA PHE A 251 15.29 0.99 13.15
C PHE A 251 14.64 0.51 11.85
N VAL A 252 13.35 0.79 11.69
CA VAL A 252 12.58 0.38 10.51
C VAL A 252 11.70 1.53 10.01
N ASP A 253 11.42 1.54 8.70
CA ASP A 253 10.57 2.57 8.09
C ASP A 253 9.08 2.19 8.15
N TYR A 254 8.81 0.89 8.15
CA TYR A 254 7.46 0.35 8.07
C TYR A 254 7.28 -0.78 9.09
N TRP A 255 6.07 -0.85 9.69
CA TRP A 255 5.68 -1.93 10.58
C TRP A 255 4.19 -2.23 10.40
N PRO A 256 3.76 -3.51 10.34
CA PRO A 256 2.35 -3.87 10.11
C PRO A 256 1.43 -3.26 11.17
N GLY A 257 0.35 -2.64 10.72
CA GLY A 257 -0.62 -1.99 11.60
C GLY A 257 -0.19 -0.64 12.18
N LEU A 258 1.02 -0.14 11.87
CA LEU A 258 1.49 1.19 12.26
C LEU A 258 1.76 2.06 11.04
N SER A 259 1.10 3.21 10.95
CA SER A 259 1.31 4.15 9.86
C SER A 259 2.40 5.17 10.22
N PRO A 260 3.49 5.23 9.43
CA PRO A 260 4.54 6.24 9.62
C PRO A 260 4.06 7.67 9.28
N TYR A 261 2.87 7.81 8.69
CA TYR A 261 2.26 9.09 8.30
C TYR A 261 0.98 9.39 9.10
N LYS A 262 0.79 8.77 10.26
CA LYS A 262 -0.30 9.15 11.16
C LYS A 262 -0.04 10.55 11.69
N GLU A 263 -1.00 11.45 11.55
CA GLU A 263 -0.87 12.83 12.01
C GLU A 263 -0.85 12.88 13.54
N ALA A 264 0.09 13.65 14.06
CA ALA A 264 0.18 13.95 15.49
C ALA A 264 -0.75 15.12 15.85
N LYS A 265 -1.25 15.15 17.09
CA LYS A 265 -2.12 16.22 17.59
C LYS A 265 -1.49 17.62 17.48
N ASN A 266 -0.17 17.67 17.56
CA ASN A 266 0.60 18.92 17.54
C ASN A 266 1.10 19.31 16.12
N GLY A 267 0.61 18.64 15.08
CA GLY A 267 1.10 18.73 13.71
C GLY A 267 2.32 17.82 13.45
N GLY A 268 2.56 17.51 12.17
CA GLY A 268 3.58 16.54 11.77
C GLY A 268 3.09 15.10 11.86
N TYR A 269 4.01 14.15 11.74
CA TYR A 269 3.69 12.72 11.79
C TYR A 269 4.16 12.08 13.09
N MET A 270 3.47 11.02 13.51
CA MET A 270 3.84 10.26 14.69
C MET A 270 4.96 9.30 14.37
N ASP A 271 5.94 9.21 15.24
CA ASP A 271 6.90 8.13 15.26
C ASP A 271 6.28 6.84 15.81
N PHE A 272 6.96 5.71 15.68
CA PHE A 272 6.46 4.48 16.29
C PHE A 272 7.56 3.68 16.98
N ALA A 273 7.12 2.88 17.97
CA ALA A 273 7.95 1.97 18.74
C ALA A 273 7.25 0.61 18.87
N VAL A 274 8.00 -0.47 18.71
CA VAL A 274 7.49 -1.84 18.87
C VAL A 274 8.29 -2.54 19.93
N MET A 275 7.58 -3.17 20.90
CA MET A 275 8.17 -3.82 22.07
C MET A 275 7.54 -5.19 22.32
N ASN A 276 8.17 -5.96 23.20
CA ASN A 276 7.62 -7.23 23.67
C ASN A 276 6.47 -6.98 24.68
N TYR A 277 5.30 -7.62 24.44
CA TYR A 277 4.10 -7.46 25.27
C TYR A 277 4.34 -7.90 26.71
N ASP A 278 4.97 -9.05 26.93
CA ASP A 278 5.17 -9.61 28.27
C ASP A 278 6.06 -8.69 29.12
N TYR A 279 7.11 -8.11 28.52
CA TYR A 279 7.97 -7.16 29.23
C TYR A 279 7.21 -5.90 29.64
N VAL A 280 6.48 -5.30 28.72
CA VAL A 280 5.74 -4.07 28.98
C VAL A 280 4.63 -4.30 30.02
N ASN A 281 3.92 -5.42 29.94
CA ASN A 281 2.85 -5.77 30.89
C ASN A 281 3.35 -5.98 32.32
N VAL A 282 4.63 -6.30 32.51
CA VAL A 282 5.27 -6.39 33.84
C VAL A 282 5.65 -5.01 34.38
N GLN A 283 6.01 -4.07 33.49
CA GLN A 283 6.45 -2.73 33.88
C GLN A 283 5.29 -1.76 34.12
N THR A 284 4.12 -2.04 33.56
CA THR A 284 2.97 -1.14 33.58
C THR A 284 1.72 -1.84 34.12
N SER A 285 0.68 -1.06 34.44
CA SER A 285 -0.64 -1.65 34.75
C SER A 285 -1.26 -2.24 33.47
N MET A 286 -2.00 -3.34 33.65
CA MET A 286 -2.69 -4.00 32.55
C MET A 286 -3.76 -3.08 31.94
N GLU A 287 -3.68 -2.87 30.63
CA GLU A 287 -4.66 -2.12 29.84
C GLU A 287 -5.31 -3.01 28.78
N PRO A 288 -6.52 -2.70 28.29
CA PRO A 288 -7.19 -3.45 27.23
C PRO A 288 -6.35 -3.52 25.96
N TYR A 289 -6.17 -4.71 25.41
CA TYR A 289 -5.45 -4.99 24.20
C TYR A 289 -6.40 -5.35 23.05
N GLU A 290 -5.89 -5.29 21.83
CA GLU A 290 -6.53 -5.79 20.63
C GLU A 290 -6.22 -7.26 20.43
N VAL A 291 -7.20 -8.00 19.94
CA VAL A 291 -7.03 -9.40 19.55
C VAL A 291 -6.94 -9.44 18.03
N TRP A 292 -5.81 -9.88 17.53
CA TRP A 292 -5.56 -10.02 16.10
C TRP A 292 -5.76 -11.46 15.67
N PHE A 293 -6.47 -11.65 14.55
CA PHE A 293 -6.87 -12.97 14.05
C PHE A 293 -6.28 -13.24 12.68
N LYS A 294 -5.82 -14.48 12.49
CA LYS A 294 -5.64 -15.09 11.19
C LYS A 294 -6.77 -16.07 10.95
N LEU A 295 -7.49 -15.89 9.85
CA LEU A 295 -8.57 -16.78 9.45
C LEU A 295 -8.04 -17.87 8.52
N LYS A 296 -8.66 -19.05 8.54
CA LYS A 296 -8.37 -20.15 7.62
C LYS A 296 -8.71 -19.74 6.20
N ASP A 297 -7.94 -20.22 5.24
CA ASP A 297 -8.20 -19.95 3.82
C ASP A 297 -9.63 -20.38 3.43
N GLY A 298 -10.39 -19.40 2.89
CA GLY A 298 -11.78 -19.62 2.48
C GLY A 298 -12.80 -19.61 3.64
N ALA A 299 -12.41 -19.28 4.87
CA ALA A 299 -13.35 -19.11 5.96
C ALA A 299 -14.38 -18.00 5.66
N SER A 300 -15.64 -18.24 6.04
CA SER A 300 -16.70 -17.25 5.91
C SER A 300 -16.55 -16.18 7.01
N VAL A 301 -16.38 -14.93 6.58
CA VAL A 301 -16.34 -13.79 7.50
C VAL A 301 -17.65 -13.66 8.29
N GLN A 302 -18.78 -14.03 7.68
CA GLN A 302 -20.08 -14.02 8.35
C GLN A 302 -20.15 -15.06 9.46
N GLU A 303 -19.64 -16.27 9.23
CA GLU A 303 -19.61 -17.32 10.28
C GLU A 303 -18.69 -16.89 11.42
N PHE A 304 -17.60 -16.18 11.13
CA PHE A 304 -16.73 -15.62 12.16
C PHE A 304 -17.48 -14.59 13.01
N TYR A 305 -18.22 -13.64 12.40
CA TYR A 305 -19.03 -12.67 13.13
C TYR A 305 -20.14 -13.32 13.96
N ASP A 306 -20.85 -14.29 13.39
CA ASP A 306 -21.90 -15.03 14.10
C ASP A 306 -21.33 -15.81 15.31
N SER A 307 -20.06 -16.23 15.23
CA SER A 307 -19.39 -16.94 16.33
C SER A 307 -18.99 -15.99 17.47
N ILE A 308 -18.63 -14.74 17.17
CA ILE A 308 -18.35 -13.68 18.16
C ILE A 308 -19.63 -13.42 18.98
N ASP A 309 -20.77 -13.26 18.30
CA ASP A 309 -22.06 -13.03 18.96
C ASP A 309 -22.47 -14.23 19.84
N LYS A 310 -22.31 -15.46 19.33
CA LYS A 310 -22.62 -16.69 20.10
C LYS A 310 -21.71 -16.87 21.31
N ALA A 311 -20.46 -16.43 21.23
CA ALA A 311 -19.52 -16.46 22.36
C ALA A 311 -19.81 -15.38 23.40
N GLY A 312 -20.77 -14.48 23.15
CA GLY A 312 -21.12 -13.39 24.07
C GLY A 312 -20.04 -12.33 24.19
N ILE A 313 -19.14 -12.23 23.21
CA ILE A 313 -18.08 -11.23 23.17
C ILE A 313 -18.71 -9.91 22.75
N LYS A 314 -18.42 -8.83 23.49
CA LYS A 314 -18.91 -7.49 23.19
C LYS A 314 -17.79 -6.68 22.52
N PRO A 315 -17.76 -6.62 21.18
CA PRO A 315 -16.73 -5.85 20.49
C PRO A 315 -16.97 -4.34 20.70
N LEU A 316 -15.93 -3.63 21.08
CA LEU A 316 -15.88 -2.18 21.02
C LEU A 316 -15.58 -1.73 19.58
N THR A 317 -14.59 -2.39 18.97
CA THR A 317 -14.26 -2.26 17.55
C THR A 317 -14.04 -3.66 16.96
N LEU A 318 -14.47 -3.82 15.72
CA LEU A 318 -14.24 -5.03 14.94
C LEU A 318 -13.93 -4.63 13.51
N GLU A 319 -12.67 -4.80 13.11
CA GLU A 319 -12.18 -4.46 11.79
C GLU A 319 -11.81 -5.74 11.03
N SER A 320 -12.17 -5.81 9.77
CA SER A 320 -11.81 -6.92 8.89
C SER A 320 -11.12 -6.39 7.65
N ALA A 321 -9.95 -6.93 7.35
CA ALA A 321 -9.18 -6.57 6.16
C ALA A 321 -9.96 -6.84 4.88
N SER A 322 -10.75 -7.90 4.82
CA SER A 322 -11.58 -8.24 3.66
C SER A 322 -12.69 -7.20 3.43
N GLN A 323 -13.38 -6.74 4.49
CA GLN A 323 -14.41 -5.72 4.38
C GLN A 323 -13.81 -4.37 4.00
N GLN A 324 -12.74 -3.94 4.65
CA GLN A 324 -12.04 -2.69 4.32
C GLN A 324 -11.51 -2.71 2.88
N THR A 325 -11.05 -3.87 2.38
CA THR A 325 -10.64 -4.03 0.98
C THR A 325 -11.81 -3.82 0.02
N ILE A 326 -13.00 -4.34 0.34
CA ILE A 326 -14.20 -4.11 -0.47
C ILE A 326 -14.59 -2.63 -0.45
N GLU A 327 -14.58 -1.99 0.71
CA GLU A 327 -14.86 -0.56 0.85
C GLU A 327 -13.86 0.30 0.07
N LYS A 328 -12.56 0.00 0.19
CA LYS A 328 -11.50 0.71 -0.54
C LYS A 328 -11.62 0.53 -2.06
N LYS A 329 -11.97 -0.67 -2.55
CA LYS A 329 -12.23 -0.91 -3.96
C LYS A 329 -13.48 -0.20 -4.48
N ASN A 330 -14.45 0.06 -3.60
CA ASN A 330 -15.67 0.81 -3.91
C ASN A 330 -15.50 2.32 -3.75
N ASP A 331 -14.31 2.79 -3.36
CA ASP A 331 -14.01 4.22 -3.27
C ASP A 331 -14.25 4.89 -4.64
N PRO A 332 -15.10 5.94 -4.71
CA PRO A 332 -15.42 6.62 -5.96
C PRO A 332 -14.20 7.19 -6.68
N MET A 333 -13.18 7.65 -5.96
CA MET A 333 -11.94 8.17 -6.53
C MET A 333 -11.16 7.05 -7.23
N LEU A 334 -10.97 5.91 -6.56
CA LEU A 334 -10.27 4.76 -7.11
C LEU A 334 -11.02 4.19 -8.32
N GLN A 335 -12.35 4.07 -8.23
CA GLN A 335 -13.18 3.62 -9.36
C GLN A 335 -13.15 4.60 -10.53
N GLY A 336 -13.19 5.91 -10.26
CA GLY A 336 -13.07 6.95 -11.29
C GLY A 336 -11.73 6.87 -12.03
N MET A 337 -10.63 6.70 -11.30
CA MET A 337 -9.29 6.53 -11.89
C MET A 337 -9.20 5.25 -12.73
N ASN A 338 -9.66 4.12 -12.20
CA ASN A 338 -9.70 2.85 -12.94
C ASN A 338 -10.59 2.94 -14.19
N GLY A 339 -11.72 3.62 -14.10
CA GLY A 339 -12.61 3.90 -15.23
C GLY A 339 -11.92 4.74 -16.31
N ALA A 340 -11.25 5.82 -15.93
CA ALA A 340 -10.52 6.69 -16.86
C ALA A 340 -9.36 5.93 -17.56
N LEU A 341 -8.58 5.14 -16.82
CA LEU A 341 -7.50 4.32 -17.38
C LEU A 341 -8.04 3.25 -18.33
N THR A 342 -9.15 2.60 -17.98
CA THR A 342 -9.81 1.59 -18.82
C THR A 342 -10.36 2.20 -20.10
N LEU A 343 -11.02 3.37 -20.02
CA LEU A 343 -11.49 4.11 -21.20
C LEU A 343 -10.31 4.53 -22.07
N GLY A 344 -9.25 5.08 -21.49
CA GLY A 344 -8.02 5.43 -22.20
C GLY A 344 -7.43 4.23 -22.94
N PHE A 345 -7.33 3.08 -22.29
CA PHE A 345 -6.89 1.83 -22.91
C PHE A 345 -7.76 1.44 -24.11
N ILE A 346 -9.09 1.45 -23.96
CA ILE A 346 -10.04 1.10 -25.03
C ILE A 346 -9.90 2.06 -26.21
N ILE A 347 -9.85 3.38 -25.96
CA ILE A 347 -9.71 4.39 -27.01
C ILE A 347 -8.40 4.17 -27.79
N ILE A 348 -7.28 3.93 -27.10
CA ILE A 348 -5.99 3.68 -27.74
C ILE A 348 -6.04 2.39 -28.56
N MET A 349 -6.66 1.33 -28.05
CA MET A 349 -6.80 0.08 -28.79
C MET A 349 -7.63 0.26 -30.07
N VAL A 350 -8.73 1.02 -30.00
CA VAL A 350 -9.56 1.35 -31.19
C VAL A 350 -8.75 2.18 -32.19
N MET A 351 -8.03 3.20 -31.71
CA MET A 351 -7.17 4.00 -32.56
C MET A 351 -6.06 3.18 -33.22
N CYS A 352 -5.47 2.24 -32.48
CA CYS A 352 -4.46 1.31 -32.99
C CYS A 352 -5.02 0.43 -34.13
N ILE A 353 -6.22 -0.14 -33.95
CA ILE A 353 -6.90 -0.96 -34.97
C ILE A 353 -7.17 -0.14 -36.22
N ILE A 354 -7.75 1.06 -36.07
CA ILE A 354 -8.06 1.93 -37.21
C ILE A 354 -6.80 2.37 -37.95
N GLY A 355 -5.79 2.83 -37.23
CA GLY A 355 -4.50 3.24 -37.81
C GLY A 355 -3.81 2.10 -38.57
N PHE A 356 -3.82 0.90 -37.98
CA PHE A 356 -3.29 -0.29 -38.60
C PHE A 356 -4.05 -0.69 -39.88
N LEU A 357 -5.37 -0.64 -39.88
CA LEU A 357 -6.19 -0.92 -41.08
C LEU A 357 -5.97 0.10 -42.17
N ILE A 358 -5.93 1.41 -41.86
CA ILE A 358 -5.67 2.47 -42.85
C ILE A 358 -4.29 2.26 -43.49
N TYR A 359 -3.27 2.05 -42.68
CA TYR A 359 -1.93 1.78 -43.18
C TYR A 359 -1.90 0.60 -44.16
N TRP A 360 -2.58 -0.50 -43.79
CA TRP A 360 -2.63 -1.69 -44.64
C TRP A 360 -3.32 -1.44 -45.98
N ILE A 361 -4.45 -0.76 -45.97
CA ILE A 361 -5.16 -0.42 -47.19
C ILE A 361 -4.26 0.43 -48.13
N LEU A 362 -3.55 1.39 -47.55
CA LEU A 362 -2.64 2.25 -48.31
C LEU A 362 -1.41 1.46 -48.79
N SER A 363 -0.82 0.59 -47.99
CA SER A 363 0.32 -0.25 -48.36
C SER A 363 -0.01 -1.20 -49.50
N ILE A 364 -1.18 -1.84 -49.48
CA ILE A 364 -1.62 -2.72 -50.54
C ILE A 364 -1.88 -1.94 -51.83
N LYS A 365 -2.60 -0.79 -51.77
CA LYS A 365 -2.85 0.03 -52.95
C LYS A 365 -1.56 0.47 -53.62
N SER A 366 -0.55 0.87 -52.85
CA SER A 366 0.73 1.33 -53.39
C SER A 366 1.59 0.24 -54.07
N ARG A 367 1.33 -1.04 -53.71
CA ARG A 367 2.11 -2.19 -54.25
C ARG A 367 1.33 -3.04 -55.25
N THR A 368 0.16 -2.57 -55.69
CA THR A 368 -0.73 -3.32 -56.60
C THR A 368 -0.02 -3.70 -57.89
N LEU A 369 0.79 -2.81 -58.44
CA LEU A 369 1.59 -3.10 -59.63
C LEU A 369 2.64 -4.20 -59.42
N GLN A 370 3.35 -4.18 -58.27
CA GLN A 370 4.32 -5.21 -57.89
C GLN A 370 3.67 -6.59 -57.81
N PHE A 371 2.47 -6.65 -57.24
CA PHE A 371 1.70 -7.91 -57.13
C PHE A 371 1.25 -8.40 -58.48
N GLY A 372 0.92 -7.50 -59.42
CA GLY A 372 0.64 -7.82 -60.83
C GLY A 372 1.83 -8.46 -61.51
N ILE A 373 3.02 -7.88 -61.36
CA ILE A 373 4.28 -8.42 -61.96
C ILE A 373 4.63 -9.78 -61.37
N LEU A 374 4.57 -9.96 -60.06
CA LEU A 374 4.86 -11.21 -59.40
C LEU A 374 3.91 -12.34 -59.84
N ARG A 375 2.66 -12.01 -60.11
CA ARG A 375 1.68 -12.94 -60.65
C ARG A 375 1.93 -13.30 -62.12
N ALA A 376 2.35 -12.32 -62.90
CA ALA A 376 2.75 -12.56 -64.30
C ALA A 376 4.00 -13.48 -64.40
N MET A 377 4.87 -13.42 -63.39
CA MET A 377 6.02 -14.34 -63.23
C MET A 377 5.64 -15.74 -62.68
N GLY A 378 4.36 -16.02 -62.45
CA GLY A 378 3.86 -17.34 -62.07
C GLY A 378 3.65 -17.60 -60.55
N MET A 379 3.81 -16.58 -59.70
CA MET A 379 3.50 -16.74 -58.28
C MET A 379 2.00 -16.96 -58.07
N LYS A 380 1.69 -17.98 -57.23
CA LYS A 380 0.30 -18.26 -56.86
C LYS A 380 -0.22 -17.19 -55.90
N PHE A 381 -1.51 -16.88 -55.97
CA PHE A 381 -2.17 -15.89 -55.13
C PHE A 381 -1.95 -16.11 -53.62
N ARG A 382 -1.94 -17.38 -53.18
CA ARG A 382 -1.63 -17.75 -51.79
C ARG A 382 -0.20 -17.38 -51.38
N GLU A 383 0.77 -17.45 -52.27
CA GLU A 383 2.17 -17.13 -52.02
C GLU A 383 2.35 -15.62 -51.82
N ILE A 384 1.62 -14.81 -52.61
CA ILE A 384 1.60 -13.35 -52.46
C ILE A 384 0.99 -12.95 -51.13
N ILE A 385 -0.13 -13.56 -50.71
CA ILE A 385 -0.73 -13.32 -49.39
C ILE A 385 0.25 -13.70 -48.30
N MET A 386 0.88 -14.89 -48.37
CA MET A 386 1.84 -15.34 -47.37
C MET A 386 3.06 -14.42 -47.30
N MET A 387 3.53 -13.88 -48.42
CA MET A 387 4.60 -12.88 -48.43
C MET A 387 4.23 -11.64 -47.62
N ILE A 388 3.04 -11.10 -47.85
CA ILE A 388 2.54 -9.89 -47.10
C ILE A 388 2.37 -10.21 -45.61
N VAL A 389 1.84 -11.42 -45.28
CA VAL A 389 1.68 -11.85 -43.89
C VAL A 389 3.02 -11.96 -43.18
N TYR A 390 4.04 -12.60 -43.83
CA TYR A 390 5.38 -12.67 -43.23
C TYR A 390 6.03 -11.29 -43.06
N GLU A 391 5.93 -10.42 -44.06
CA GLU A 391 6.43 -9.05 -43.95
C GLU A 391 5.81 -8.33 -42.76
N GLN A 392 4.51 -8.44 -42.61
CA GLN A 392 3.79 -7.77 -41.55
C GLN A 392 4.07 -8.38 -40.17
N LEU A 393 4.15 -9.70 -40.05
CA LEU A 393 4.51 -10.37 -38.80
C LEU A 393 5.90 -9.94 -38.30
N LEU A 394 6.85 -9.75 -39.21
CA LEU A 394 8.19 -9.29 -38.82
C LEU A 394 8.16 -7.81 -38.35
N VAL A 395 7.52 -6.93 -39.11
CA VAL A 395 7.46 -5.50 -38.76
C VAL A 395 6.65 -5.28 -37.48
N SER A 396 5.45 -5.84 -37.39
CA SER A 396 4.61 -5.69 -36.19
C SER A 396 5.15 -6.43 -34.99
N GLY A 397 5.77 -7.60 -35.18
CA GLY A 397 6.38 -8.38 -34.11
C GLY A 397 7.51 -7.61 -33.39
N VAL A 398 8.42 -7.01 -34.17
CA VAL A 398 9.50 -6.18 -33.62
C VAL A 398 8.92 -4.93 -32.92
N ALA A 399 7.92 -4.28 -33.54
CA ALA A 399 7.28 -3.12 -32.96
C ALA A 399 6.56 -3.43 -31.64
N ILE A 400 5.84 -4.55 -31.54
CA ILE A 400 5.15 -4.99 -30.32
C ILE A 400 6.17 -5.32 -29.23
N PHE A 401 7.25 -6.03 -29.56
CA PHE A 401 8.30 -6.33 -28.59
C PHE A 401 8.93 -5.06 -28.02
N ALA A 402 9.28 -4.11 -28.90
CA ALA A 402 9.79 -2.79 -28.47
C ALA A 402 8.76 -2.02 -27.63
N ALA A 403 7.48 -2.07 -27.99
CA ALA A 403 6.40 -1.39 -27.30
C ALA A 403 6.21 -1.93 -25.87
N ILE A 404 6.29 -3.23 -25.67
CA ILE A 404 6.17 -3.86 -24.34
C ILE A 404 7.35 -3.45 -23.47
N PHE A 405 8.55 -3.45 -24.01
CA PHE A 405 9.74 -3.01 -23.30
C PHE A 405 9.62 -1.52 -22.90
N ILE A 406 9.30 -0.65 -23.83
CA ILE A 406 9.12 0.79 -23.58
C ILE A 406 7.97 1.03 -22.60
N GLY A 407 6.83 0.34 -22.77
CA GLY A 407 5.67 0.46 -21.88
C GLY A 407 5.98 0.00 -20.46
N GLY A 408 6.78 -1.05 -20.29
CA GLY A 408 7.29 -1.50 -18.99
C GLY A 408 8.15 -0.44 -18.31
N VAL A 409 9.18 0.04 -19.01
CA VAL A 409 10.07 1.11 -18.49
C VAL A 409 9.28 2.38 -18.16
N THR A 410 8.32 2.76 -19.01
CA THR A 410 7.45 3.92 -18.74
C THR A 410 6.61 3.69 -17.49
N SER A 411 6.08 2.48 -17.30
CA SER A 411 5.31 2.15 -16.10
C SER A 411 6.17 2.25 -14.84
N ASP A 412 7.38 1.70 -14.84
CA ASP A 412 8.30 1.73 -13.70
C ASP A 412 8.70 3.16 -13.30
N LEU A 413 8.80 4.06 -14.28
CA LEU A 413 9.16 5.46 -14.04
C LEU A 413 7.98 6.32 -13.57
N PHE A 414 6.79 6.12 -14.14
CA PHE A 414 5.67 7.04 -13.94
C PHE A 414 4.63 6.55 -12.94
N VAL A 415 4.46 5.24 -12.72
CA VAL A 415 3.48 4.72 -11.75
C VAL A 415 3.79 5.19 -10.33
N PRO A 416 5.03 5.22 -9.85
CA PRO A 416 5.34 5.75 -8.51
C PRO A 416 4.94 7.23 -8.34
N LEU A 417 4.86 8.02 -9.42
CA LEU A 417 4.42 9.42 -9.33
C LEU A 417 2.94 9.56 -8.96
N PHE A 418 2.12 8.52 -9.20
CA PHE A 418 0.73 8.52 -8.71
C PHE A 418 0.66 8.58 -7.20
N GLN A 419 1.71 8.17 -6.48
CA GLN A 419 1.78 8.30 -5.02
C GLN A 419 1.61 9.76 -4.56
N SER A 420 2.08 10.73 -5.34
CA SER A 420 1.94 12.15 -5.02
C SER A 420 0.51 12.70 -5.15
N ILE A 421 -0.40 11.95 -5.77
CA ILE A 421 -1.83 12.30 -5.91
C ILE A 421 -2.62 11.91 -4.67
N PHE A 422 -2.15 10.91 -3.93
CA PHE A 422 -2.77 10.43 -2.71
C PHE A 422 -2.14 11.10 -1.48
N ASP A 423 -2.91 11.21 -0.42
CA ASP A 423 -2.38 11.65 0.88
C ASP A 423 -1.27 10.69 1.34
N ALA A 424 -0.26 11.24 2.01
CA ALA A 424 0.88 10.45 2.50
C ALA A 424 0.44 9.24 3.34
N SER A 425 -0.60 9.41 4.17
CA SER A 425 -1.20 8.35 4.99
C SER A 425 -1.82 7.21 4.18
N GLN A 426 -2.27 7.49 2.94
CA GLN A 426 -2.89 6.51 2.04
C GLN A 426 -1.88 5.85 1.08
N SER A 427 -0.66 6.36 1.04
CA SER A 427 0.39 5.89 0.13
C SER A 427 1.34 4.85 0.74
N VAL A 428 0.94 4.25 1.87
CA VAL A 428 1.69 3.16 2.52
C VAL A 428 0.97 1.84 2.26
N PRO A 429 1.66 0.81 1.74
CA PRO A 429 3.06 0.78 1.28
C PRO A 429 3.30 1.56 -0.02
N PRO A 430 4.56 1.92 -0.34
CA PRO A 430 4.89 2.64 -1.57
C PRO A 430 4.42 1.89 -2.81
N PHE A 431 3.91 2.64 -3.80
CA PHE A 431 3.47 2.07 -5.07
C PHE A 431 4.57 1.28 -5.75
N ALA A 432 4.32 0.03 -6.05
CA ALA A 432 5.22 -0.83 -6.79
C ALA A 432 4.55 -1.39 -8.05
N VAL A 433 5.27 -1.35 -9.17
CA VAL A 433 4.86 -2.04 -10.39
C VAL A 433 5.37 -3.47 -10.29
N ILE A 434 4.48 -4.41 -9.94
CA ILE A 434 4.84 -5.82 -9.90
C ILE A 434 4.23 -6.51 -11.12
N PRO A 435 5.07 -6.86 -12.11
CA PRO A 435 4.59 -7.51 -13.32
C PRO A 435 4.13 -8.94 -13.03
N GLU A 436 2.88 -9.24 -13.32
CA GLU A 436 2.36 -10.59 -13.24
C GLU A 436 2.23 -11.23 -14.62
N ARG A 437 2.64 -12.50 -14.73
CA ARG A 437 2.63 -13.23 -16.02
C ARG A 437 1.22 -13.32 -16.63
N SER A 438 0.18 -13.38 -15.80
CA SER A 438 -1.21 -13.48 -16.27
C SER A 438 -1.66 -12.25 -17.06
N ASP A 439 -1.17 -11.05 -16.73
CA ASP A 439 -1.57 -9.82 -17.41
C ASP A 439 -0.88 -9.63 -18.74
N TYR A 440 0.39 -10.00 -18.83
CA TYR A 440 1.06 -10.06 -20.11
C TYR A 440 0.36 -11.04 -21.06
N LEU A 441 -0.12 -12.17 -20.55
CA LEU A 441 -0.87 -13.14 -21.35
C LEU A 441 -2.20 -12.56 -21.84
N LYS A 442 -2.95 -11.83 -21.00
CA LYS A 442 -4.17 -11.13 -21.39
C LYS A 442 -3.89 -10.04 -22.43
N LEU A 443 -2.82 -9.27 -22.23
CA LEU A 443 -2.39 -8.24 -23.18
C LEU A 443 -2.02 -8.87 -24.54
N TYR A 444 -1.22 -9.94 -24.54
CA TYR A 444 -0.88 -10.67 -25.78
C TYR A 444 -2.11 -11.24 -26.46
N ALA A 445 -3.09 -11.75 -25.72
CA ALA A 445 -4.35 -12.24 -26.27
C ALA A 445 -5.12 -11.11 -26.97
N VAL A 446 -5.23 -9.92 -26.36
CA VAL A 446 -5.92 -8.76 -26.97
C VAL A 446 -5.18 -8.31 -28.23
N ILE A 447 -3.86 -8.18 -28.20
CA ILE A 447 -3.04 -7.85 -29.37
C ILE A 447 -3.18 -8.92 -30.46
N GLY A 448 -3.18 -10.20 -30.07
CA GLY A 448 -3.37 -11.33 -31.00
C GLY A 448 -4.73 -11.28 -31.69
N VAL A 449 -5.81 -11.01 -30.96
CA VAL A 449 -7.17 -10.84 -31.53
C VAL A 449 -7.20 -9.63 -32.49
N MET A 450 -6.54 -8.53 -32.11
CA MET A 450 -6.42 -7.34 -32.98
C MET A 450 -5.73 -7.68 -34.29
N LEU A 451 -4.57 -8.37 -34.25
CA LEU A 451 -3.85 -8.77 -35.44
C LEU A 451 -4.67 -9.76 -36.29
N LEU A 452 -5.35 -10.70 -35.66
CA LEU A 452 -6.15 -11.71 -36.34
C LEU A 452 -7.35 -11.08 -37.08
N THR A 453 -8.05 -10.13 -36.44
CA THR A 453 -9.12 -9.34 -37.08
C THR A 453 -8.61 -8.53 -38.25
N ALA A 454 -7.46 -7.88 -38.09
CA ALA A 454 -6.82 -7.16 -39.18
C ALA A 454 -6.46 -8.07 -40.38
N PHE A 455 -5.90 -9.27 -40.13
CA PHE A 455 -5.60 -10.26 -41.18
C PHE A 455 -6.85 -10.78 -41.88
N VAL A 456 -7.96 -11.00 -41.17
CA VAL A 456 -9.25 -11.43 -41.75
C VAL A 456 -9.81 -10.34 -42.67
N VAL A 457 -9.83 -9.10 -42.22
CA VAL A 457 -10.29 -7.96 -43.02
C VAL A 457 -9.43 -7.80 -44.26
N LEU A 458 -8.11 -7.91 -44.10
CA LEU A 458 -7.16 -7.87 -45.21
C LEU A 458 -7.41 -8.93 -46.23
N GLY A 459 -7.55 -10.22 -45.80
CA GLY A 459 -7.81 -11.32 -46.71
C GLY A 459 -9.11 -11.12 -47.54
N ARG A 460 -10.13 -10.51 -46.90
CA ARG A 460 -11.37 -10.12 -47.60
C ARG A 460 -11.16 -8.99 -48.60
N LEU A 461 -10.38 -7.96 -48.27
CA LEU A 461 -10.08 -6.83 -49.15
C LEU A 461 -9.27 -7.29 -50.36
N ILE A 462 -8.23 -8.10 -50.17
CA ILE A 462 -7.40 -8.61 -51.27
C ILE A 462 -8.22 -9.48 -52.23
N LYS A 463 -9.14 -10.33 -51.74
CA LYS A 463 -10.06 -11.12 -52.57
C LYS A 463 -10.96 -10.24 -53.47
N LYS A 464 -11.28 -9.02 -53.04
CA LYS A 464 -12.15 -8.08 -53.75
C LYS A 464 -11.45 -7.31 -54.85
N ILE A 465 -10.10 -7.28 -54.88
CA ILE A 465 -9.31 -6.60 -55.91
C ILE A 465 -9.38 -7.40 -57.18
N LYS A 466 -10.20 -6.93 -58.16
CA LYS A 466 -10.25 -7.48 -59.51
C LYS A 466 -8.96 -7.13 -60.24
N ILE A 467 -8.17 -8.12 -60.61
CA ILE A 467 -6.85 -8.00 -61.25
C ILE A 467 -6.91 -7.33 -62.60
N SER A 468 -8.06 -7.40 -63.30
CA SER A 468 -8.27 -6.72 -64.58
C SER A 468 -8.19 -5.17 -64.50
N GLN A 469 -8.44 -4.60 -63.30
CA GLN A 469 -8.29 -3.15 -63.07
C GLN A 469 -6.83 -2.72 -62.74
N ALA A 470 -6.03 -3.64 -62.18
CA ALA A 470 -4.63 -3.37 -61.85
C ALA A 470 -3.71 -3.29 -63.10
N LEU A 471 -4.07 -4.02 -64.14
CA LEU A 471 -3.34 -3.96 -65.43
C LEU A 471 -3.70 -2.73 -66.27
N LYS A 472 -4.91 -2.17 -66.10
CA LYS A 472 -5.37 -0.97 -66.81
C LYS A 472 -4.81 0.36 -66.23
N LEU A 473 -4.39 0.34 -64.96
CA LEU A 473 -3.78 1.51 -64.24
C LEU A 473 -2.26 1.63 -64.50
N GLY A 474 -1.65 0.76 -65.29
CA GLY A 474 -0.26 0.82 -65.68
C GLY A 474 -0.07 1.36 -67.10
N GLU A 475 -1.13 1.72 -67.80
CA GLU A 475 -1.11 2.33 -69.16
C GLU A 475 -1.35 3.85 -69.17
N ASP A 476 -1.68 4.45 -68.04
CA ASP A 476 -1.69 5.90 -67.83
C ASP A 476 -0.42 6.27 -66.98
#